data_823b975b564f99290c9a0800207a39de
#
_entry.id   823b975b564f99290c9a0800207a39de
#
_cell.length_a   1.000
_cell.length_b   1.000
_cell.length_c   1.000
_cell.angle_alpha   90.00
_cell.angle_beta   90.00
_cell.angle_gamma   90.00
#
_symmetry.space_group_name_H-M   'P 1'
#
loop_
_entity.id
_entity.type
_entity.pdbx_description
1 polymer ?
#
loop_
_entity_poly.entity_id
_entity_poly.type
_entity_poly.pdbx_seq_one_letter_code
_entity_poly.pdbx_strand_id
1 'polypeptide(L)'
;DIPEDDQETRMNLIREVHHARLFRLFLADMAGRLTVERLADQLSALADATLEIVMEEVWKTVPGRHIERPKFAIVAYGKLGGKELAYASDLDLVFLFEDDAQDAEKIYMRFARRLINWLTATTGSGVLFDVDMRLRPNGESGMLVSSVDSFEKYQKNEDGTGAWLWEHQALTRARYAAGDR
;
A
#
# COMPACT_ATOMS: atom_id res chain seq x y z
N ASP A 1 0.94 -23.64 -12.68
CA ASP A 1 1.06 -22.31 -13.33
C ASP A 1 -0.35 -21.73 -13.49
N ILE A 2 -0.58 -20.55 -12.92
CA ILE A 2 -1.83 -19.82 -13.07
C ILE A 2 -1.73 -18.99 -14.36
N PRO A 3 -2.70 -19.07 -15.29
CA PRO A 3 -2.72 -18.24 -16.49
C PRO A 3 -2.60 -16.74 -16.15
N GLU A 4 -1.97 -15.96 -17.05
CA GLU A 4 -1.77 -14.52 -16.79
C GLU A 4 -3.07 -13.73 -16.75
N ASP A 5 -4.11 -14.18 -17.42
CA ASP A 5 -5.43 -13.58 -17.49
C ASP A 5 -6.35 -13.99 -16.32
N ASP A 6 -6.01 -15.02 -15.55
CA ASP A 6 -6.79 -15.48 -14.40
C ASP A 6 -6.48 -14.65 -13.13
N GLN A 7 -6.96 -13.41 -13.13
CA GLN A 7 -6.78 -12.49 -12.02
C GLN A 7 -7.49 -12.95 -10.74
N GLU A 8 -8.66 -13.57 -10.86
CA GLU A 8 -9.44 -14.02 -9.69
C GLU A 8 -8.71 -15.10 -8.92
N THR A 9 -8.18 -16.12 -9.61
CA THR A 9 -7.39 -17.18 -8.97
C THR A 9 -6.14 -16.61 -8.29
N ARG A 10 -5.46 -15.64 -8.92
CA ARG A 10 -4.29 -14.97 -8.30
C ARG A 10 -4.68 -14.20 -7.05
N MET A 11 -5.76 -13.42 -7.11
CA MET A 11 -6.28 -12.69 -5.96
C MET A 11 -6.64 -13.64 -4.80
N ASN A 12 -7.29 -14.76 -5.10
CA ASN A 12 -7.67 -15.77 -4.11
C ASN A 12 -6.45 -16.42 -3.47
N LEU A 13 -5.45 -16.80 -4.27
CA LEU A 13 -4.21 -17.40 -3.76
C LEU A 13 -3.46 -16.46 -2.80
N ILE A 14 -3.33 -15.18 -3.16
CA ILE A 14 -2.69 -14.20 -2.28
C ILE A 14 -3.44 -14.09 -0.95
N ARG A 15 -4.78 -14.05 -0.98
CA ARG A 15 -5.62 -14.01 0.23
C ARG A 15 -5.46 -15.25 1.09
N GLU A 16 -5.47 -16.42 0.50
CA GLU A 16 -5.29 -17.69 1.21
C GLU A 16 -3.93 -17.76 1.91
N VAL A 17 -2.87 -17.39 1.21
CA VAL A 17 -1.52 -17.35 1.80
C VAL A 17 -1.44 -16.31 2.91
N HIS A 18 -1.98 -15.11 2.70
CA HIS A 18 -2.04 -14.06 3.70
C HIS A 18 -2.80 -14.52 4.95
N HIS A 19 -4.01 -15.02 4.80
CA HIS A 19 -4.85 -15.48 5.90
C HIS A 19 -4.24 -16.68 6.64
N ALA A 20 -3.57 -17.60 5.94
CA ALA A 20 -2.86 -18.69 6.57
C ALA A 20 -1.68 -18.19 7.45
N ARG A 21 -0.96 -17.16 7.00
CA ARG A 21 0.09 -16.52 7.80
C ARG A 21 -0.47 -15.76 9.00
N LEU A 22 -1.52 -14.98 8.77
CA LEU A 22 -2.24 -14.25 9.82
C LEU A 22 -2.77 -15.21 10.91
N PHE A 23 -3.36 -16.34 10.51
CA PHE A 23 -3.85 -17.36 11.46
C PHE A 23 -2.72 -17.98 12.28
N ARG A 24 -1.54 -18.21 11.70
CA ARG A 24 -0.38 -18.69 12.46
C ARG A 24 0.08 -17.68 13.51
N LEU A 25 0.09 -16.39 13.16
CA LEU A 25 0.41 -15.32 14.12
C LEU A 25 -0.62 -15.29 15.25
N PHE A 26 -1.90 -15.38 14.93
CA PHE A 26 -2.98 -15.44 15.90
C PHE A 26 -2.83 -16.64 16.87
N LEU A 27 -2.50 -17.83 16.39
CA LEU A 27 -2.26 -18.98 17.26
C LEU A 27 -1.05 -18.80 18.17
N ALA A 28 0.02 -18.17 17.68
CA ALA A 28 1.22 -17.89 18.47
C ALA A 28 0.94 -16.83 19.55
N ASP A 29 0.15 -15.82 19.25
CA ASP A 29 -0.31 -14.79 20.17
C ASP A 29 -1.21 -15.41 21.27
N MET A 30 -2.24 -16.16 20.90
CA MET A 30 -3.13 -16.87 21.83
C MET A 30 -2.37 -17.84 22.75
N ALA A 31 -1.28 -18.41 22.27
CA ALA A 31 -0.39 -19.27 23.08
C ALA A 31 0.58 -18.48 23.98
N GLY A 32 0.51 -17.14 24.01
CA GLY A 32 1.38 -16.27 24.79
C GLY A 32 2.85 -16.30 24.35
N ARG A 33 3.12 -16.66 23.08
CA ARG A 33 4.48 -16.77 22.52
C ARG A 33 5.01 -15.46 21.93
N LEU A 34 4.15 -14.46 21.77
CA LEU A 34 4.48 -13.16 21.20
C LEU A 34 4.19 -12.06 22.22
N THR A 35 5.09 -11.07 22.31
CA THR A 35 4.74 -9.80 22.95
C THR A 35 3.94 -8.95 21.96
N VAL A 36 3.23 -7.93 22.46
CA VAL A 36 2.43 -7.02 21.62
C VAL A 36 3.29 -6.35 20.54
N GLU A 37 4.51 -5.94 20.90
CA GLU A 37 5.45 -5.31 19.96
C GLU A 37 5.89 -6.28 18.86
N ARG A 38 6.23 -7.53 19.24
CA ARG A 38 6.62 -8.56 18.26
C ARG A 38 5.46 -8.94 17.35
N LEU A 39 4.26 -9.01 17.88
CA LEU A 39 3.06 -9.25 17.08
C LEU A 39 2.86 -8.13 16.06
N ALA A 40 2.91 -6.86 16.50
CA ALA A 40 2.76 -5.69 15.65
C ALA A 40 3.84 -5.62 14.55
N ASP A 41 5.09 -5.93 14.89
CA ASP A 41 6.18 -6.04 13.92
C ASP A 41 5.91 -7.12 12.85
N GLN A 42 5.45 -8.30 13.27
CA GLN A 42 5.17 -9.40 12.33
C GLN A 42 3.95 -9.13 11.47
N LEU A 43 2.89 -8.51 12.01
CA LEU A 43 1.72 -8.07 11.24
C LEU A 43 2.13 -7.02 10.21
N SER A 44 2.96 -6.05 10.60
CA SER A 44 3.48 -5.02 9.69
C SER A 44 4.36 -5.62 8.59
N ALA A 45 5.23 -6.57 8.91
CA ALA A 45 6.04 -7.26 7.92
C ALA A 45 5.21 -8.12 6.95
N LEU A 46 4.12 -8.74 7.45
CA LEU A 46 3.18 -9.47 6.61
C LEU A 46 2.44 -8.52 5.65
N ALA A 47 2.03 -7.34 6.15
CA ALA A 47 1.40 -6.32 5.31
C ALA A 47 2.36 -5.81 4.23
N ASP A 48 3.60 -5.47 4.58
CA ASP A 48 4.63 -5.03 3.62
C ASP A 48 4.86 -6.07 2.51
N ALA A 49 5.05 -7.34 2.90
CA ALA A 49 5.24 -8.43 1.92
C ALA A 49 4.01 -8.64 1.03
N THR A 50 2.80 -8.48 1.58
CA THR A 50 1.56 -8.58 0.81
C THR A 50 1.42 -7.42 -0.17
N LEU A 51 1.74 -6.20 0.26
CA LEU A 51 1.73 -5.00 -0.60
C LEU A 51 2.69 -5.16 -1.78
N GLU A 52 3.92 -5.66 -1.53
CA GLU A 52 4.92 -5.92 -2.59
C GLU A 52 4.41 -6.91 -3.63
N ILE A 53 3.87 -8.06 -3.18
CA ILE A 53 3.34 -9.10 -4.08
C ILE A 53 2.15 -8.58 -4.88
N VAL A 54 1.20 -7.91 -4.23
CA VAL A 54 0.01 -7.36 -4.91
C VAL A 54 0.42 -6.29 -5.92
N MET A 55 1.37 -5.43 -5.56
CA MET A 55 1.90 -4.40 -6.45
C MET A 55 2.51 -5.02 -7.72
N GLU A 56 3.37 -6.04 -7.59
CA GLU A 56 4.00 -6.73 -8.72
C GLU A 56 2.94 -7.41 -9.62
N GLU A 57 1.96 -8.10 -9.04
CA GLU A 57 0.93 -8.79 -9.81
C GLU A 57 0.00 -7.82 -10.52
N VAL A 58 -0.41 -6.74 -9.85
CA VAL A 58 -1.25 -5.70 -10.45
C VAL A 58 -0.53 -4.99 -11.59
N TRP A 59 0.76 -4.67 -11.43
CA TRP A 59 1.53 -3.99 -12.47
C TRP A 59 1.54 -4.74 -13.79
N LYS A 60 1.64 -6.07 -13.75
CA LYS A 60 1.59 -6.93 -14.96
C LYS A 60 0.30 -6.71 -15.78
N THR A 61 -0.79 -6.31 -15.13
CA THR A 61 -2.12 -6.14 -15.75
C THR A 61 -2.42 -4.71 -16.21
N VAL A 62 -1.51 -3.75 -15.97
CA VAL A 62 -1.76 -2.33 -16.29
C VAL A 62 -1.59 -2.07 -17.78
N PRO A 63 -2.65 -1.58 -18.47
CA PRO A 63 -2.54 -1.20 -19.88
C PRO A 63 -1.62 0.00 -20.05
N GLY A 64 -0.71 -0.11 -21.01
CA GLY A 64 0.21 0.98 -21.35
C GLY A 64 1.45 1.04 -20.46
N ARG A 65 1.69 0.04 -19.60
CA ARG A 65 2.97 -0.09 -18.90
C ARG A 65 4.11 -0.11 -19.93
N HIS A 66 5.16 0.67 -19.68
CA HIS A 66 6.28 0.86 -20.59
C HIS A 66 7.61 0.35 -20.02
N ILE A 67 7.60 -0.08 -18.76
CA ILE A 67 8.75 -0.62 -18.03
C ILE A 67 8.34 -1.91 -17.33
N GLU A 68 9.30 -2.78 -17.05
CA GLU A 68 9.06 -4.08 -16.42
C GLU A 68 8.65 -3.94 -14.95
N ARG A 69 9.32 -3.07 -14.21
CA ARG A 69 9.00 -2.74 -12.82
C ARG A 69 8.56 -1.29 -12.70
N PRO A 70 7.49 -1.00 -11.93
CA PRO A 70 7.03 0.37 -11.79
C PRO A 70 8.01 1.19 -10.96
N LYS A 71 8.31 2.40 -11.38
CA LYS A 71 8.98 3.41 -10.56
C LYS A 71 7.96 4.01 -9.60
N PHE A 72 7.56 3.24 -8.61
CA PHE A 72 6.44 3.52 -7.74
C PHE A 72 6.73 3.02 -6.33
N ALA A 73 6.42 3.85 -5.35
CA ALA A 73 6.59 3.54 -3.94
C ALA A 73 5.26 3.60 -3.19
N ILE A 74 5.06 2.66 -2.29
CA ILE A 74 4.01 2.67 -1.28
C ILE A 74 4.63 3.17 0.02
N VAL A 75 4.16 4.31 0.49
CA VAL A 75 4.55 4.89 1.78
C VAL A 75 3.44 4.58 2.78
N ALA A 76 3.81 3.89 3.86
CA ALA A 76 2.93 3.57 4.97
C ALA A 76 2.95 4.69 6.01
N TYR A 77 1.78 5.07 6.47
CA TYR A 77 1.53 6.02 7.54
C TYR A 77 0.84 5.35 8.73
N GLY A 78 0.43 6.12 9.69
CA GLY A 78 -0.38 5.67 10.83
C GLY A 78 0.21 4.45 11.56
N LYS A 79 -0.62 3.44 11.79
CA LYS A 79 -0.22 2.22 12.52
C LYS A 79 0.78 1.38 11.73
N LEU A 80 0.59 1.24 10.41
CA LEU A 80 1.52 0.51 9.57
C LEU A 80 2.87 1.22 9.50
N GLY A 81 2.87 2.56 9.34
CA GLY A 81 4.08 3.37 9.35
C GLY A 81 4.86 3.24 10.65
N GLY A 82 4.20 3.32 11.80
CA GLY A 82 4.78 3.17 13.14
C GLY A 82 5.08 1.73 13.55
N LYS A 83 4.78 0.73 12.72
CA LYS A 83 4.85 -0.71 13.06
C LYS A 83 4.00 -1.07 14.30
N GLU A 84 2.83 -0.47 14.40
CA GLU A 84 1.85 -0.67 15.48
C GLU A 84 0.57 -1.37 14.97
N LEU A 85 0.70 -2.18 13.91
CA LEU A 85 -0.45 -2.82 13.26
C LEU A 85 -1.09 -3.86 14.18
N ALA A 86 -2.43 -3.91 14.17
CA ALA A 86 -3.25 -4.93 14.83
C ALA A 86 -4.03 -5.74 13.77
N TYR A 87 -4.69 -6.83 14.17
CA TYR A 87 -5.38 -7.76 13.26
C TYR A 87 -6.42 -7.12 12.33
N ALA A 88 -7.15 -6.12 12.82
CA ALA A 88 -8.21 -5.43 12.08
C ALA A 88 -7.86 -3.96 11.81
N SER A 89 -6.57 -3.64 11.70
CA SER A 89 -6.14 -2.29 11.33
C SER A 89 -6.30 -2.08 9.84
N ASP A 90 -6.82 -0.92 9.48
CA ASP A 90 -6.72 -0.34 8.15
C ASP A 90 -5.26 0.04 7.82
N LEU A 91 -4.96 0.15 6.55
CA LEU A 91 -3.67 0.61 6.05
C LEU A 91 -3.79 2.06 5.59
N ASP A 92 -3.11 2.96 6.29
CA ASP A 92 -2.92 4.35 5.86
C ASP A 92 -1.80 4.39 4.82
N LEU A 93 -2.12 4.64 3.55
CA LEU A 93 -1.17 4.57 2.44
C LEU A 93 -1.12 5.87 1.65
N VAL A 94 0.08 6.20 1.17
CA VAL A 94 0.32 7.23 0.16
C VAL A 94 1.14 6.62 -0.97
N PHE A 95 0.77 6.93 -2.21
CA PHE A 95 1.38 6.39 -3.41
C PHE A 95 2.19 7.47 -4.13
N LEU A 96 3.46 7.18 -4.35
CA LEU A 96 4.39 8.06 -5.05
C LEU A 96 4.94 7.39 -6.31
N PHE A 97 5.28 8.18 -7.31
CA PHE A 97 5.99 7.70 -8.50
C PHE A 97 7.06 8.69 -8.95
N GLU A 98 8.09 8.18 -9.63
CA GLU A 98 9.14 8.99 -10.24
C GLU A 98 9.42 8.47 -11.66
N ASP A 99 8.72 9.03 -12.64
CA ASP A 99 8.79 8.57 -14.02
C ASP A 99 8.53 9.73 -14.99
N ASP A 100 9.47 9.94 -15.93
CA ASP A 100 9.44 11.04 -16.91
C ASP A 100 8.63 10.70 -18.18
N ALA A 101 8.01 9.51 -18.26
CA ALA A 101 7.20 9.15 -19.42
C ALA A 101 6.01 10.09 -19.58
N GLN A 102 5.70 10.47 -20.84
CA GLN A 102 4.66 11.45 -21.16
C GLN A 102 3.28 11.12 -20.55
N ASP A 103 2.94 9.85 -20.41
CA ASP A 103 1.66 9.39 -19.84
C ASP A 103 1.80 8.77 -18.44
N ALA A 104 2.95 8.97 -17.75
CA ALA A 104 3.26 8.37 -16.46
C ALA A 104 2.11 8.55 -15.46
N GLU A 105 1.64 9.77 -15.23
CA GLU A 105 0.56 10.06 -14.30
C GLU A 105 -0.70 9.25 -14.57
N LYS A 106 -1.12 9.15 -15.84
CA LYS A 106 -2.31 8.36 -16.23
C LYS A 106 -2.10 6.86 -15.99
N ILE A 107 -0.90 6.36 -16.27
CA ILE A 107 -0.55 4.94 -16.08
C ILE A 107 -0.56 4.62 -14.58
N TYR A 108 0.12 5.42 -13.75
CA TYR A 108 0.19 5.21 -12.31
C TYR A 108 -1.15 5.45 -11.60
N MET A 109 -2.00 6.36 -12.11
CA MET A 109 -3.36 6.52 -11.62
C MET A 109 -4.21 5.26 -11.86
N ARG A 110 -4.11 4.64 -13.04
CA ARG A 110 -4.78 3.36 -13.33
C ARG A 110 -4.24 2.24 -12.46
N PHE A 111 -2.93 2.22 -12.29
CA PHE A 111 -2.25 1.26 -11.42
C PHE A 111 -2.75 1.37 -9.97
N ALA A 112 -2.73 2.55 -9.38
CA ALA A 112 -3.19 2.79 -8.02
C ALA A 112 -4.64 2.36 -7.80
N ARG A 113 -5.55 2.67 -8.74
CA ARG A 113 -6.95 2.22 -8.65
C ARG A 113 -7.08 0.71 -8.63
N ARG A 114 -6.32 0.01 -9.49
CA ARG A 114 -6.31 -1.45 -9.51
C ARG A 114 -5.70 -2.03 -8.24
N LEU A 115 -4.62 -1.43 -7.75
CA LEU A 115 -3.96 -1.83 -6.51
C LEU A 115 -4.92 -1.74 -5.32
N ILE A 116 -5.60 -0.61 -5.15
CA ILE A 116 -6.63 -0.45 -4.11
C ILE A 116 -7.72 -1.51 -4.27
N ASN A 117 -8.23 -1.72 -5.49
CA ASN A 117 -9.25 -2.74 -5.72
C ASN A 117 -8.77 -4.15 -5.33
N TRP A 118 -7.54 -4.53 -5.65
CA TRP A 118 -7.00 -5.83 -5.25
C TRP A 118 -6.87 -5.99 -3.74
N LEU A 119 -6.55 -4.92 -3.03
CA LEU A 119 -6.45 -4.93 -1.56
C LEU A 119 -7.82 -4.99 -0.88
N THR A 120 -8.82 -4.26 -1.40
CA THR A 120 -10.11 -4.04 -0.73
C THR A 120 -11.26 -4.90 -1.24
N ALA A 121 -11.15 -5.47 -2.45
CA ALA A 121 -12.23 -6.29 -3.01
C ALA A 121 -12.43 -7.57 -2.19
N THR A 122 -13.69 -7.89 -1.91
CA THR A 122 -14.07 -9.19 -1.33
C THR A 122 -14.17 -10.23 -2.43
N THR A 123 -13.47 -11.35 -2.27
CA THR A 123 -13.54 -12.52 -3.15
C THR A 123 -14.03 -13.75 -2.38
N GLY A 124 -14.08 -14.92 -3.03
CA GLY A 124 -14.39 -16.17 -2.36
C GLY A 124 -13.44 -16.53 -1.19
N SER A 125 -12.19 -16.01 -1.24
CA SER A 125 -11.18 -16.17 -0.18
C SER A 125 -11.10 -14.98 0.78
N GLY A 126 -12.09 -14.06 0.77
CA GLY A 126 -12.19 -12.92 1.69
C GLY A 126 -11.57 -11.62 1.14
N VAL A 127 -11.19 -10.72 2.04
CA VAL A 127 -10.56 -9.43 1.77
C VAL A 127 -9.12 -9.43 2.33
N LEU A 128 -8.22 -8.63 1.75
CA LEU A 128 -6.88 -8.46 2.31
C LEU A 128 -6.85 -7.39 3.39
N PHE A 129 -7.19 -6.15 3.02
CA PHE A 129 -7.12 -4.99 3.90
C PHE A 129 -8.21 -3.97 3.59
N ASP A 130 -8.61 -3.23 4.60
CA ASP A 130 -9.18 -1.91 4.41
C ASP A 130 -8.05 -0.90 4.18
N VAL A 131 -8.24 0.06 3.27
CA VAL A 131 -7.22 1.02 2.87
C VAL A 131 -7.74 2.44 3.06
N ASP A 132 -6.98 3.24 3.80
CA ASP A 132 -7.23 4.66 3.98
C ASP A 132 -6.21 5.49 3.17
N MET A 133 -6.72 6.32 2.28
CA MET A 133 -5.90 7.19 1.43
C MET A 133 -6.03 8.68 1.81
N ARG A 134 -6.66 9.00 2.94
CA ARG A 134 -6.93 10.41 3.33
C ARG A 134 -5.69 11.21 3.69
N LEU A 135 -4.57 10.55 3.98
CA LEU A 135 -3.29 11.20 4.27
C LEU A 135 -2.48 11.58 3.02
N ARG A 136 -3.04 11.34 1.81
CA ARG A 136 -2.43 11.82 0.57
C ARG A 136 -2.57 13.35 0.43
N PRO A 137 -1.73 14.02 -0.38
CA PRO A 137 -1.84 15.46 -0.64
C PRO A 137 -3.27 15.86 -1.02
N ASN A 138 -3.79 16.91 -0.40
CA ASN A 138 -5.17 17.39 -0.52
C ASN A 138 -6.27 16.40 -0.08
N GLY A 139 -5.92 15.37 0.69
CA GLY A 139 -6.89 14.42 1.25
C GLY A 139 -7.77 13.77 0.19
N GLU A 140 -9.07 13.66 0.46
CA GLU A 140 -10.04 13.01 -0.44
C GLU A 140 -10.19 13.69 -1.81
N SER A 141 -9.95 15.00 -1.88
CA SER A 141 -10.00 15.76 -3.14
C SER A 141 -8.73 15.64 -4.00
N GLY A 142 -7.65 15.14 -3.42
CA GLY A 142 -6.38 14.97 -4.10
C GLY A 142 -6.32 13.74 -5.00
N MET A 143 -5.29 13.71 -5.84
CA MET A 143 -5.03 12.57 -6.72
C MET A 143 -4.59 11.34 -5.91
N LEU A 144 -4.90 10.14 -6.41
CA LEU A 144 -4.51 8.89 -5.74
C LEU A 144 -3.00 8.64 -5.75
N VAL A 145 -2.28 9.25 -6.70
CA VAL A 145 -0.84 9.16 -6.84
C VAL A 145 -0.26 10.57 -6.97
N SER A 146 0.94 10.78 -6.49
CA SER A 146 1.70 12.02 -6.65
C SER A 146 3.09 11.70 -7.19
N SER A 147 3.65 12.55 -8.05
CA SER A 147 5.08 12.47 -8.32
C SER A 147 5.87 12.85 -7.06
N VAL A 148 7.07 12.31 -6.92
CA VAL A 148 7.96 12.63 -5.79
C VAL A 148 8.18 14.15 -5.70
N ASP A 149 8.44 14.81 -6.82
CA ASP A 149 8.61 16.27 -6.87
C ASP A 149 7.38 17.05 -6.40
N SER A 150 6.18 16.63 -6.84
CA SER A 150 4.93 17.28 -6.43
C SER A 150 4.65 17.06 -4.95
N PHE A 151 4.94 15.86 -4.44
CA PHE A 151 4.81 15.53 -3.03
C PHE A 151 5.77 16.37 -2.17
N GLU A 152 7.03 16.51 -2.60
CA GLU A 152 8.03 17.32 -1.90
C GLU A 152 7.61 18.79 -1.82
N LYS A 153 7.17 19.38 -2.94
CA LYS A 153 6.67 20.76 -3.00
C LYS A 153 5.47 20.95 -2.07
N TYR A 154 4.53 20.02 -2.09
CA TYR A 154 3.37 20.04 -1.21
C TYR A 154 3.79 20.02 0.26
N GLN A 155 4.71 19.12 0.64
CA GLN A 155 5.18 19.02 2.02
C GLN A 155 5.98 20.24 2.47
N LYS A 156 6.76 20.85 1.59
CA LYS A 156 7.49 22.11 1.89
C LYS A 156 6.58 23.34 2.01
N ASN A 157 5.36 23.24 1.50
CA ASN A 157 4.37 24.34 1.51
C ASN A 157 4.93 25.65 0.92
N GLU A 158 5.70 25.56 -0.17
CA GLU A 158 6.46 26.66 -0.73
C GLU A 158 5.59 27.83 -1.25
N ASP A 159 4.34 27.55 -1.62
CA ASP A 159 3.37 28.51 -2.14
C ASP A 159 2.22 28.83 -1.18
N GLY A 160 2.24 28.27 0.03
CA GLY A 160 1.19 28.45 1.04
C GLY A 160 -0.09 27.62 0.80
N THR A 161 -0.08 26.73 -0.21
CA THR A 161 -1.20 25.83 -0.55
C THR A 161 -0.91 24.37 -0.18
N GLY A 162 0.20 24.12 0.48
CA GLY A 162 0.69 22.79 0.80
C GLY A 162 0.17 22.20 2.09
N ALA A 163 0.95 21.27 2.63
CA ALA A 163 0.59 20.46 3.79
C ALA A 163 0.27 21.25 5.05
N TRP A 164 -0.77 20.85 5.76
CA TRP A 164 -1.14 21.41 7.06
C TRP A 164 -0.25 20.84 8.17
N LEU A 165 -0.17 21.54 9.28
CA LEU A 165 0.66 21.14 10.43
C LEU A 165 0.38 19.69 10.90
N TRP A 166 -0.88 19.27 10.89
CA TRP A 166 -1.26 17.90 11.29
C TRP A 166 -0.78 16.83 10.29
N GLU A 167 -0.64 17.17 9.00
CA GLU A 167 -0.06 16.27 7.98
C GLU A 167 1.44 16.07 8.20
N HIS A 168 2.16 17.11 8.62
CA HIS A 168 3.55 16.99 9.07
C HIS A 168 3.69 16.08 10.29
N GLN A 169 2.72 16.13 11.22
CA GLN A 169 2.71 15.20 12.34
C GLN A 169 2.50 13.75 11.86
N ALA A 170 1.61 13.53 10.91
CA ALA A 170 1.42 12.20 10.31
C ALA A 170 2.69 11.72 9.59
N LEU A 171 3.42 12.61 8.90
CA LEU A 171 4.68 12.31 8.21
C LEU A 171 5.77 11.77 9.15
N THR A 172 5.77 12.11 10.43
CA THR A 172 6.76 11.60 11.41
C THR A 172 6.69 10.08 11.59
N ARG A 173 5.58 9.45 11.21
CA ARG A 173 5.38 8.00 11.23
C ARG A 173 5.49 7.36 9.85
N ALA A 174 5.75 8.16 8.81
CA ALA A 174 5.85 7.66 7.45
C ALA A 174 7.09 6.78 7.28
N ARG A 175 6.92 5.66 6.58
CA ARG A 175 8.03 4.81 6.15
C ARG A 175 7.74 4.18 4.79
N TYR A 176 8.78 3.80 4.11
CA TYR A 176 8.68 2.93 2.94
C TYR A 176 8.08 1.57 3.32
N ALA A 177 7.10 1.10 2.57
CA ALA A 177 6.48 -0.22 2.75
C ALA A 177 6.78 -1.17 1.59
N ALA A 178 6.62 -0.73 0.33
CA ALA A 178 6.82 -1.57 -0.85
C ALA A 178 7.19 -0.73 -2.09
N GLY A 179 7.81 -1.36 -3.10
CA GLY A 179 8.08 -0.79 -4.41
C GLY A 179 9.51 -0.32 -4.64
N ASP A 180 9.68 0.76 -5.40
CA ASP A 180 10.98 1.38 -5.68
C ASP A 180 11.39 2.30 -4.52
N ARG A 181 12.72 2.40 -4.25
CA ARG A 181 13.28 3.16 -3.11
C ARG A 181 13.99 4.40 -3.57
#